data_89eef8e03ced7e8d0f715d93621a6b06
#
_entry.id   89eef8e03ced7e8d0f715d93621a6b06
#
_cell.length_a   1.000
_cell.length_b   1.000
_cell.length_c   1.000
_cell.angle_alpha   90.00
_cell.angle_beta   90.00
_cell.angle_gamma   90.00
#
_symmetry.space_group_name_H-M   'P 1'
#
loop_
_entity.id
_entity.type
_entity.pdbx_description
1 polymer ?
#
loop_
_entity_poly.entity_id
_entity_poly.type
_entity_poly.pdbx_seq_one_letter_code
_entity_poly.pdbx_strand_id
1 'polypeptide(L)'
;MTEQAGPAQPQRDPLAWAEPLPDAEVERALVVAAHPDDADFGSAGTIAGWVDAGIAVTLLLCTRGEQGGFDETPREEMPRIREREQRAASAELGVTDVRFLDGHSDGWLEPDWELQHQIVRVLRQVRPQRVLCQSPQRILQRLQASHPDHLAAGEATVRAVYPASENPFAWPELVEEGLAPWKVTELWLMAHPESSEVVDITDRFDRKVAALRAHASQTAHLGDGLEQMLRGWNEGNAIRAGLAPGRLAETFAVSRIN
;
A
#
# COMPACT_ATOMS: atom_id res chain seq x y z
N MET A 1 40.70 15.63 -34.42
CA MET A 1 39.33 15.82 -33.94
C MET A 1 39.26 15.18 -32.55
N THR A 2 39.35 15.98 -31.51
CA THR A 2 39.25 15.51 -30.12
C THR A 2 37.78 15.53 -29.72
N GLU A 3 37.24 14.36 -29.52
CA GLU A 3 35.88 14.13 -29.01
C GLU A 3 35.83 14.63 -27.55
N GLN A 4 35.09 15.71 -27.32
CA GLN A 4 34.83 16.22 -25.96
C GLN A 4 33.87 15.25 -25.28
N ALA A 5 34.36 14.50 -24.30
CA ALA A 5 33.51 13.75 -23.40
C ALA A 5 32.55 14.72 -22.68
N GLY A 6 31.27 14.53 -22.85
CA GLY A 6 30.22 15.27 -22.12
C GLY A 6 30.41 15.12 -20.60
N PRO A 7 29.84 16.03 -19.80
CA PRO A 7 29.95 15.97 -18.36
C PRO A 7 29.41 14.62 -17.86
N ALA A 8 30.23 13.89 -17.08
CA ALA A 8 29.85 12.65 -16.43
C ALA A 8 28.60 12.91 -15.55
N GLN A 9 27.52 12.19 -15.77
CA GLN A 9 26.37 12.25 -14.87
C GLN A 9 26.85 11.84 -13.46
N PRO A 10 26.41 12.55 -12.41
CA PRO A 10 26.77 12.16 -11.05
C PRO A 10 26.33 10.72 -10.83
N GLN A 11 27.26 9.86 -10.41
CA GLN A 11 26.92 8.49 -10.03
C GLN A 11 25.91 8.56 -8.88
N ARG A 12 24.70 8.07 -9.09
CA ARG A 12 23.71 7.92 -8.02
C ARG A 12 24.26 6.94 -7.00
N ASP A 13 24.12 7.27 -5.72
CA ASP A 13 24.36 6.32 -4.65
C ASP A 13 23.44 5.12 -4.85
N PRO A 14 23.97 3.90 -5.06
CA PRO A 14 23.14 2.72 -5.30
C PRO A 14 22.28 2.32 -4.08
N LEU A 15 22.57 2.88 -2.90
CA LEU A 15 21.83 2.65 -1.65
C LEU A 15 20.81 3.76 -1.35
N ALA A 16 20.78 4.84 -2.14
CA ALA A 16 19.78 5.90 -1.95
C ALA A 16 18.40 5.43 -2.42
N TRP A 17 17.38 5.78 -1.65
CA TRP A 17 16.00 5.65 -2.08
C TRP A 17 15.76 6.41 -3.40
N ALA A 18 14.87 5.91 -4.20
CA ALA A 18 14.57 6.50 -5.50
C ALA A 18 13.58 7.65 -5.38
N GLU A 19 13.68 8.62 -6.27
CA GLU A 19 12.59 9.54 -6.53
C GLU A 19 11.48 8.80 -7.27
N PRO A 20 10.20 9.00 -6.89
CA PRO A 20 9.08 8.35 -7.56
C PRO A 20 8.92 8.82 -9.01
N LEU A 21 8.21 8.01 -9.80
CA LEU A 21 7.71 8.46 -11.11
C LEU A 21 6.73 9.62 -10.92
N PRO A 22 6.75 10.61 -11.82
CA PRO A 22 5.65 11.55 -11.92
C PRO A 22 4.32 10.82 -12.12
N ASP A 23 3.24 11.25 -11.44
CA ASP A 23 1.93 10.59 -11.56
C ASP A 23 1.43 10.52 -13.01
N ALA A 24 1.79 11.50 -13.84
CA ALA A 24 1.45 11.50 -15.28
C ALA A 24 2.09 10.33 -16.07
N GLU A 25 3.10 9.65 -15.53
CA GLU A 25 3.74 8.48 -16.13
C GLU A 25 3.20 7.16 -15.58
N VAL A 26 2.25 7.21 -14.64
CA VAL A 26 1.64 6.05 -14.00
C VAL A 26 0.20 5.89 -14.44
N GLU A 27 -0.12 4.80 -15.09
CA GLU A 27 -1.50 4.48 -15.51
C GLU A 27 -2.25 3.65 -14.47
N ARG A 28 -1.53 2.72 -13.81
CA ARG A 28 -2.11 1.75 -12.88
C ARG A 28 -1.23 1.60 -11.64
N ALA A 29 -1.89 1.56 -10.49
CA ALA A 29 -1.28 1.25 -9.21
C ALA A 29 -1.99 0.06 -8.56
N LEU A 30 -1.22 -0.77 -7.86
CA LEU A 30 -1.72 -1.84 -7.01
C LEU A 30 -1.33 -1.53 -5.57
N VAL A 31 -2.32 -1.50 -4.68
CA VAL A 31 -2.12 -1.38 -3.24
C VAL A 31 -2.37 -2.74 -2.61
N VAL A 32 -1.40 -3.30 -1.90
CA VAL A 32 -1.50 -4.59 -1.20
C VAL A 32 -1.45 -4.33 0.30
N ALA A 33 -2.45 -4.80 1.03
CA ALA A 33 -2.55 -4.65 2.47
C ALA A 33 -2.94 -5.98 3.14
N ALA A 34 -2.54 -6.16 4.38
CA ALA A 34 -2.84 -7.37 5.14
C ALA A 34 -4.33 -7.48 5.46
N HIS A 35 -4.92 -6.39 5.98
CA HIS A 35 -6.30 -6.36 6.46
C HIS A 35 -7.08 -5.18 5.87
N PRO A 36 -8.41 -5.24 5.87
CA PRO A 36 -9.24 -4.05 5.68
C PRO A 36 -8.86 -2.96 6.69
N ASP A 37 -8.83 -1.69 6.24
CA ASP A 37 -8.41 -0.45 6.91
C ASP A 37 -6.90 -0.10 6.85
N ASP A 38 -5.98 -1.06 6.72
CA ASP A 38 -4.53 -0.80 6.73
C ASP A 38 -4.09 0.26 5.70
N ALA A 39 -4.57 0.10 4.46
CA ALA A 39 -4.28 1.05 3.38
C ALA A 39 -4.88 2.43 3.68
N ASP A 40 -6.06 2.46 4.30
CA ASP A 40 -6.76 3.71 4.63
C ASP A 40 -6.05 4.47 5.76
N PHE A 41 -5.55 3.78 6.78
CA PHE A 41 -4.69 4.38 7.80
C PHE A 41 -3.36 4.87 7.23
N GLY A 42 -2.71 4.07 6.39
CA GLY A 42 -1.35 4.33 5.90
C GLY A 42 -1.28 5.32 4.74
N SER A 43 -2.25 5.32 3.83
CA SER A 43 -2.09 5.90 2.50
C SER A 43 -3.36 6.44 1.83
N ALA A 44 -4.48 6.59 2.55
CA ALA A 44 -5.75 7.00 1.93
C ALA A 44 -5.67 8.35 1.19
N GLY A 45 -4.96 9.34 1.76
CA GLY A 45 -4.79 10.63 1.11
C GLY A 45 -3.97 10.55 -0.18
N THR A 46 -2.93 9.71 -0.17
CA THR A 46 -2.10 9.41 -1.35
C THR A 46 -2.90 8.66 -2.41
N ILE A 47 -3.64 7.61 -2.03
CA ILE A 47 -4.52 6.85 -2.93
C ILE A 47 -5.55 7.77 -3.59
N ALA A 48 -6.20 8.63 -2.81
CA ALA A 48 -7.13 9.63 -3.33
C ALA A 48 -6.45 10.56 -4.36
N GLY A 49 -5.20 10.98 -4.08
CA GLY A 49 -4.41 11.78 -5.01
C GLY A 49 -4.11 11.07 -6.32
N TRP A 50 -3.76 9.79 -6.28
CA TRP A 50 -3.54 9.00 -7.48
C TRP A 50 -4.81 8.86 -8.33
N VAL A 51 -5.96 8.60 -7.69
CA VAL A 51 -7.25 8.56 -8.39
C VAL A 51 -7.58 9.91 -9.03
N ASP A 52 -7.37 11.03 -8.31
CA ASP A 52 -7.58 12.38 -8.84
C ASP A 52 -6.65 12.68 -10.04
N ALA A 53 -5.44 12.11 -10.06
CA ALA A 53 -4.50 12.19 -11.18
C ALA A 53 -4.87 11.28 -12.36
N GLY A 54 -5.92 10.46 -12.24
CA GLY A 54 -6.38 9.56 -13.29
C GLY A 54 -5.73 8.17 -13.27
N ILE A 55 -4.97 7.84 -12.22
CA ILE A 55 -4.36 6.51 -12.05
C ILE A 55 -5.45 5.51 -11.66
N ALA A 56 -5.55 4.41 -12.39
CA ALA A 56 -6.43 3.30 -12.03
C ALA A 56 -5.83 2.52 -10.84
N VAL A 57 -6.46 2.64 -9.67
CA VAL A 57 -6.00 1.98 -8.44
C VAL A 57 -6.79 0.70 -8.20
N THR A 58 -6.07 -0.40 -8.00
CA THR A 58 -6.60 -1.67 -7.48
C THR A 58 -6.14 -1.84 -6.03
N LEU A 59 -7.07 -2.15 -5.12
CA LEU A 59 -6.76 -2.51 -3.75
C LEU A 59 -6.89 -4.02 -3.57
N LEU A 60 -5.84 -4.66 -3.04
CA LEU A 60 -5.77 -6.08 -2.75
C LEU A 60 -5.57 -6.31 -1.25
N LEU A 61 -6.52 -7.00 -0.62
CA LEU A 61 -6.48 -7.38 0.79
C LEU A 61 -6.06 -8.86 0.90
N CYS A 62 -5.05 -9.15 1.71
CA CYS A 62 -4.58 -10.52 1.91
C CYS A 62 -5.51 -11.35 2.77
N THR A 63 -6.20 -10.73 3.74
CA THR A 63 -7.21 -11.36 4.61
C THR A 63 -8.48 -10.52 4.66
N ARG A 64 -9.49 -11.00 5.35
CA ARG A 64 -10.72 -10.24 5.62
C ARG A 64 -10.76 -9.61 7.00
N GLY A 65 -9.68 -9.72 7.77
CA GLY A 65 -9.57 -9.11 9.09
C GLY A 65 -10.54 -9.72 10.12
N GLU A 66 -10.77 -11.02 10.05
CA GLU A 66 -11.78 -11.73 10.83
C GLU A 66 -11.50 -11.78 12.34
N GLN A 67 -10.26 -11.47 12.76
CA GLN A 67 -9.89 -11.36 14.17
C GLN A 67 -10.16 -9.97 14.76
N GLY A 68 -10.42 -8.97 13.91
CA GLY A 68 -10.74 -7.62 14.35
C GLY A 68 -12.13 -7.51 14.98
N GLY A 69 -12.41 -6.35 15.63
CA GLY A 69 -13.68 -6.02 16.26
C GLY A 69 -13.56 -5.82 17.75
N PHE A 70 -14.43 -4.92 18.28
CA PHE A 70 -14.41 -4.46 19.67
C PHE A 70 -15.76 -4.69 20.37
N ASP A 71 -16.68 -5.38 19.73
CA ASP A 71 -18.03 -5.66 20.23
C ASP A 71 -18.33 -7.18 20.23
N GLU A 72 -19.58 -7.53 20.52
CA GLU A 72 -20.06 -8.91 20.56
C GLU A 72 -20.50 -9.47 19.20
N THR A 73 -20.11 -8.82 18.10
CA THR A 73 -20.41 -9.33 16.73
C THR A 73 -19.88 -10.75 16.57
N PRO A 74 -20.71 -11.69 16.08
CA PRO A 74 -20.26 -13.06 15.83
C PRO A 74 -19.07 -13.10 14.87
N ARG A 75 -18.05 -13.87 15.23
CA ARG A 75 -16.79 -13.91 14.47
C ARG A 75 -16.96 -14.37 13.03
N GLU A 76 -17.91 -15.24 12.77
CA GLU A 76 -18.27 -15.70 11.41
C GLU A 76 -18.90 -14.61 10.53
N GLU A 77 -19.43 -13.55 11.11
CA GLU A 77 -19.97 -12.39 10.38
C GLU A 77 -18.91 -11.33 10.07
N MET A 78 -17.84 -11.25 10.86
CA MET A 78 -16.82 -10.21 10.76
C MET A 78 -16.20 -10.12 9.36
N PRO A 79 -15.84 -11.20 8.66
CA PRO A 79 -15.27 -11.10 7.30
C PRO A 79 -16.19 -10.36 6.33
N ARG A 80 -17.51 -10.65 6.39
CA ARG A 80 -18.50 -9.99 5.52
C ARG A 80 -18.71 -8.52 5.88
N ILE A 81 -18.65 -8.20 7.17
CA ILE A 81 -18.76 -6.83 7.66
C ILE A 81 -17.57 -6.03 7.14
N ARG A 82 -16.35 -6.46 7.42
CA ARG A 82 -15.13 -5.75 7.04
C ARG A 82 -14.93 -5.67 5.52
N GLU A 83 -15.38 -6.67 4.77
CA GLU A 83 -15.37 -6.58 3.31
C GLU A 83 -16.31 -5.47 2.79
N ARG A 84 -17.53 -5.33 3.34
CA ARG A 84 -18.44 -4.24 2.98
C ARG A 84 -17.87 -2.88 3.39
N GLU A 85 -17.30 -2.78 4.58
CA GLU A 85 -16.68 -1.57 5.09
C GLU A 85 -15.51 -1.13 4.21
N GLN A 86 -14.62 -2.05 3.81
CA GLN A 86 -13.51 -1.73 2.92
C GLN A 86 -14.00 -1.24 1.55
N ARG A 87 -15.02 -1.86 0.98
CA ARG A 87 -15.60 -1.38 -0.29
C ARG A 87 -16.21 0.01 -0.15
N ALA A 88 -16.85 0.31 0.98
CA ALA A 88 -17.38 1.65 1.28
C ALA A 88 -16.24 2.67 1.47
N ALA A 89 -15.21 2.33 2.24
CA ALA A 89 -14.02 3.16 2.43
C ALA A 89 -13.33 3.46 1.09
N SER A 90 -13.14 2.44 0.26
CA SER A 90 -12.53 2.58 -1.07
C SER A 90 -13.33 3.50 -1.98
N ALA A 91 -14.67 3.49 -1.89
CA ALA A 91 -15.53 4.39 -2.65
C ALA A 91 -15.31 5.87 -2.28
N GLU A 92 -15.07 6.19 -1.00
CA GLU A 92 -14.71 7.55 -0.54
C GLU A 92 -13.40 8.03 -1.19
N LEU A 93 -12.50 7.12 -1.53
CA LEU A 93 -11.24 7.40 -2.21
C LEU A 93 -11.36 7.38 -3.74
N GLY A 94 -12.52 6.96 -4.28
CA GLY A 94 -12.74 6.79 -5.71
C GLY A 94 -12.17 5.48 -6.28
N VAL A 95 -11.77 4.54 -5.42
CA VAL A 95 -11.29 3.21 -5.82
C VAL A 95 -12.47 2.27 -6.01
N THR A 96 -12.57 1.65 -7.19
CA THR A 96 -13.67 0.73 -7.54
C THR A 96 -13.24 -0.72 -7.64
N ASP A 97 -11.97 -1.02 -7.87
CA ASP A 97 -11.43 -2.39 -7.93
C ASP A 97 -10.84 -2.78 -6.57
N VAL A 98 -11.65 -3.49 -5.78
CA VAL A 98 -11.27 -4.00 -4.46
C VAL A 98 -11.35 -5.52 -4.48
N ARG A 99 -10.22 -6.17 -4.24
CA ARG A 99 -10.05 -7.62 -4.29
C ARG A 99 -9.63 -8.18 -2.94
N PHE A 100 -10.08 -9.39 -2.64
CA PHE A 100 -9.71 -10.12 -1.43
C PHE A 100 -9.11 -11.46 -1.84
N LEU A 101 -8.00 -11.83 -1.25
CA LEU A 101 -7.45 -13.17 -1.41
C LEU A 101 -8.24 -14.17 -0.57
N ASP A 102 -8.19 -15.43 -0.97
CA ASP A 102 -8.82 -16.54 -0.27
C ASP A 102 -7.77 -17.49 0.32
N GLY A 103 -8.15 -18.20 1.38
CA GLY A 103 -7.30 -19.23 1.99
C GLY A 103 -6.31 -18.70 3.03
N HIS A 104 -6.34 -17.41 3.35
CA HIS A 104 -5.50 -16.79 4.37
C HIS A 104 -6.33 -16.34 5.57
N SER A 105 -5.73 -16.42 6.76
CA SER A 105 -6.39 -16.07 8.03
C SER A 105 -5.69 -14.90 8.70
N ASP A 106 -6.49 -13.93 9.16
CA ASP A 106 -6.03 -12.81 9.98
C ASP A 106 -5.33 -13.31 11.25
N GLY A 107 -4.20 -12.70 11.59
CA GLY A 107 -3.34 -13.08 12.70
C GLY A 107 -2.35 -14.22 12.39
N TRP A 108 -2.49 -14.89 11.24
CA TRP A 108 -1.71 -16.07 10.85
C TRP A 108 -1.19 -16.00 9.42
N LEU A 109 -1.07 -14.79 8.87
CA LEU A 109 -0.56 -14.61 7.51
C LEU A 109 0.93 -14.90 7.47
N GLU A 110 1.33 -15.78 6.56
CA GLU A 110 2.74 -16.13 6.32
C GLU A 110 3.14 -15.72 4.90
N PRO A 111 4.38 -15.26 4.68
CA PRO A 111 4.87 -14.88 3.35
C PRO A 111 5.27 -16.14 2.55
N ASP A 112 4.35 -17.09 2.44
CA ASP A 112 4.55 -18.39 1.81
C ASP A 112 4.37 -18.36 0.29
N TRP A 113 4.49 -19.52 -0.36
CA TRP A 113 4.36 -19.65 -1.80
C TRP A 113 2.96 -19.37 -2.31
N GLU A 114 1.93 -19.70 -1.52
CA GLU A 114 0.54 -19.50 -1.93
C GLU A 114 0.18 -18.01 -1.94
N LEU A 115 0.53 -17.28 -0.88
CA LEU A 115 0.32 -15.84 -0.82
C LEU A 115 1.09 -15.13 -1.94
N GLN A 116 2.35 -15.50 -2.15
CA GLN A 116 3.17 -14.93 -3.22
C GLN A 116 2.57 -15.22 -4.61
N HIS A 117 2.11 -16.47 -4.86
CA HIS A 117 1.48 -16.86 -6.11
C HIS A 117 0.24 -16.02 -6.41
N GLN A 118 -0.65 -15.86 -5.42
CA GLN A 118 -1.87 -15.09 -5.58
C GLN A 118 -1.56 -13.61 -5.86
N ILE A 119 -0.57 -13.01 -5.18
CA ILE A 119 -0.13 -11.64 -5.45
C ILE A 119 0.46 -11.52 -6.86
N VAL A 120 1.31 -12.46 -7.32
CA VAL A 120 1.86 -12.47 -8.68
C VAL A 120 0.74 -12.55 -9.72
N ARG A 121 -0.27 -13.39 -9.49
CA ARG A 121 -1.45 -13.48 -10.36
C ARG A 121 -2.11 -12.11 -10.53
N VAL A 122 -2.35 -11.40 -9.43
CA VAL A 122 -2.96 -10.07 -9.47
C VAL A 122 -2.04 -9.04 -10.14
N LEU A 123 -0.72 -9.07 -9.87
CA LEU A 123 0.26 -8.22 -10.55
C LEU A 123 0.24 -8.40 -12.07
N ARG A 124 0.18 -9.65 -12.55
CA ARG A 124 0.11 -9.94 -14.00
C ARG A 124 -1.25 -9.60 -14.63
N GLN A 125 -2.34 -9.61 -13.86
CA GLN A 125 -3.67 -9.16 -14.30
C GLN A 125 -3.76 -7.63 -14.39
N VAL A 126 -3.37 -6.93 -13.30
CA VAL A 126 -3.47 -5.47 -13.18
C VAL A 126 -2.39 -4.77 -14.01
N ARG A 127 -1.18 -5.34 -14.07
CA ARG A 127 -0.01 -4.78 -14.76
C ARG A 127 0.33 -3.37 -14.28
N PRO A 128 0.51 -3.15 -12.95
CA PRO A 128 0.74 -1.83 -12.38
C PRO A 128 2.18 -1.37 -12.62
N GLN A 129 2.37 -0.08 -12.86
CA GLN A 129 3.69 0.54 -12.82
C GLN A 129 4.15 0.77 -11.37
N ARG A 130 3.20 1.10 -10.48
CA ARG A 130 3.42 1.41 -9.07
C ARG A 130 2.75 0.37 -8.18
N VAL A 131 3.49 -0.17 -7.21
CA VAL A 131 2.95 -1.04 -6.17
C VAL A 131 3.19 -0.38 -4.82
N LEU A 132 2.17 -0.32 -3.97
CA LEU A 132 2.26 0.12 -2.59
C LEU A 132 1.93 -1.05 -1.66
N CYS A 133 2.74 -1.27 -0.64
CA CYS A 133 2.45 -2.26 0.40
C CYS A 133 3.01 -1.84 1.75
N GLN A 134 2.72 -2.61 2.77
CA GLN A 134 3.34 -2.48 4.09
C GLN A 134 4.84 -2.82 4.00
N SER A 135 5.66 -2.17 4.84
CA SER A 135 7.07 -2.50 4.95
C SER A 135 7.26 -3.88 5.59
N PRO A 136 8.11 -4.75 5.03
CA PRO A 136 8.48 -6.00 5.68
C PRO A 136 9.47 -5.78 6.86
N GLN A 137 9.93 -4.55 7.07
CA GLN A 137 10.90 -4.24 8.10
C GLN A 137 10.24 -3.97 9.44
N ARG A 138 10.61 -4.74 10.46
CA ARG A 138 10.09 -4.58 11.83
C ARG A 138 10.66 -3.35 12.51
N ILE A 139 9.78 -2.53 13.10
CA ILE A 139 10.13 -1.37 13.90
C ILE A 139 9.90 -1.71 15.37
N LEU A 140 10.96 -2.08 16.11
CA LEU A 140 10.84 -2.49 17.51
C LEU A 140 10.39 -1.36 18.43
N GLN A 141 10.71 -0.11 18.08
CA GLN A 141 10.30 1.09 18.82
C GLN A 141 8.80 1.41 18.64
N ARG A 142 8.15 0.78 17.67
CA ARG A 142 6.74 1.01 17.33
C ARG A 142 6.09 -0.28 16.84
N LEU A 143 5.89 -1.23 17.77
CA LEU A 143 5.40 -2.58 17.45
C LEU A 143 4.04 -2.59 16.76
N GLN A 144 3.15 -1.64 17.08
CA GLN A 144 1.83 -1.55 16.46
C GLN A 144 1.90 -1.36 14.93
N ALA A 145 2.95 -0.72 14.42
CA ALA A 145 3.21 -0.59 12.97
C ALA A 145 3.83 -1.87 12.36
N SER A 146 4.18 -2.85 13.19
CA SER A 146 4.88 -4.08 12.81
C SER A 146 4.06 -5.32 13.16
N HIS A 147 2.75 -5.28 12.90
CA HIS A 147 1.91 -6.47 13.04
C HIS A 147 2.49 -7.61 12.21
N PRO A 148 2.52 -8.87 12.71
CA PRO A 148 3.09 -10.00 11.96
C PRO A 148 2.54 -10.10 10.54
N ASP A 149 1.23 -9.94 10.36
CA ASP A 149 0.58 -9.99 9.05
C ASP A 149 1.01 -8.84 8.14
N HIS A 150 1.26 -7.64 8.69
CA HIS A 150 1.79 -6.53 7.88
C HIS A 150 3.16 -6.86 7.32
N LEU A 151 4.03 -7.46 8.15
CA LEU A 151 5.36 -7.90 7.71
C LEU A 151 5.25 -9.00 6.66
N ALA A 152 4.33 -9.96 6.85
CA ALA A 152 4.10 -11.07 5.93
C ALA A 152 3.55 -10.58 4.58
N ALA A 153 2.53 -9.73 4.58
CA ALA A 153 1.99 -9.11 3.37
C ALA A 153 3.05 -8.30 2.61
N GLY A 154 3.84 -7.50 3.36
CA GLY A 154 4.95 -6.74 2.80
C GLY A 154 6.01 -7.62 2.16
N GLU A 155 6.49 -8.63 2.88
CA GLU A 155 7.51 -9.56 2.39
C GLU A 155 7.03 -10.36 1.17
N ALA A 156 5.80 -10.89 1.20
CA ALA A 156 5.23 -11.59 0.07
C ALA A 156 5.09 -10.67 -1.15
N THR A 157 4.70 -9.41 -0.94
CA THR A 157 4.59 -8.42 -2.02
C THR A 157 5.96 -8.07 -2.61
N VAL A 158 6.98 -7.85 -1.78
CA VAL A 158 8.36 -7.59 -2.27
C VAL A 158 8.85 -8.75 -3.15
N ARG A 159 8.69 -10.00 -2.69
CA ARG A 159 9.06 -11.20 -3.47
C ARG A 159 8.22 -11.34 -4.74
N ALA A 160 6.95 -11.01 -4.68
CA ALA A 160 6.06 -11.04 -5.84
C ALA A 160 6.47 -10.00 -6.88
N VAL A 161 6.79 -8.76 -6.46
CA VAL A 161 7.25 -7.68 -7.33
C VAL A 161 8.59 -8.03 -7.98
N TYR A 162 9.56 -8.48 -7.19
CA TYR A 162 10.87 -8.88 -7.69
C TYR A 162 11.38 -10.13 -6.97
N PRO A 163 11.78 -11.17 -7.72
CA PRO A 163 11.80 -11.24 -9.19
C PRO A 163 10.56 -11.92 -9.80
N ALA A 164 9.56 -12.32 -9.00
CA ALA A 164 8.60 -13.35 -9.39
C ALA A 164 7.63 -12.90 -10.50
N SER A 165 7.11 -11.68 -10.47
CA SER A 165 6.11 -11.24 -11.47
C SER A 165 6.71 -11.08 -12.87
N GLU A 166 7.99 -10.73 -12.98
CA GLU A 166 8.69 -10.57 -14.26
C GLU A 166 9.31 -11.87 -14.79
N ASN A 167 9.43 -12.90 -13.95
CA ASN A 167 10.07 -14.16 -14.32
C ASN A 167 9.07 -15.12 -14.98
N PRO A 168 9.23 -15.49 -16.27
CA PRO A 168 8.29 -16.39 -16.94
C PRO A 168 8.34 -17.83 -16.40
N PHE A 169 9.40 -18.20 -15.67
CA PHE A 169 9.56 -19.54 -15.06
C PHE A 169 8.96 -19.61 -13.65
N ALA A 170 8.61 -18.47 -13.04
CA ALA A 170 7.84 -18.45 -11.82
C ALA A 170 6.36 -18.65 -12.17
N TRP A 171 5.80 -19.76 -11.71
CA TRP A 171 4.42 -20.16 -12.01
C TRP A 171 4.08 -20.16 -13.51
N PRO A 172 4.67 -21.11 -14.29
CA PRO A 172 4.44 -21.20 -15.73
C PRO A 172 2.97 -21.40 -16.09
N GLU A 173 2.16 -21.99 -15.20
CA GLU A 173 0.71 -22.12 -15.37
C GLU A 173 0.00 -20.77 -15.52
N LEU A 174 0.49 -19.71 -14.89
CA LEU A 174 -0.05 -18.35 -15.09
C LEU A 174 0.19 -17.87 -16.53
N VAL A 175 1.32 -18.24 -17.13
CA VAL A 175 1.60 -17.90 -18.54
C VAL A 175 0.69 -18.70 -19.46
N GLU A 176 0.43 -19.98 -19.16
CA GLU A 176 -0.50 -20.84 -19.89
C GLU A 176 -1.95 -20.30 -19.81
N GLU A 177 -2.32 -19.65 -18.71
CA GLU A 177 -3.59 -18.96 -18.54
C GLU A 177 -3.64 -17.59 -19.25
N GLY A 178 -2.56 -17.16 -19.93
CA GLY A 178 -2.48 -15.88 -20.65
C GLY A 178 -2.01 -14.71 -19.77
N LEU A 179 -1.59 -14.95 -18.53
CA LEU A 179 -1.04 -13.96 -17.62
C LEU A 179 0.47 -13.81 -17.84
N ALA A 180 0.82 -13.04 -18.86
CA ALA A 180 2.22 -12.80 -19.23
C ALA A 180 2.99 -12.14 -18.07
N PRO A 181 4.31 -12.41 -17.93
CA PRO A 181 5.16 -11.74 -16.97
C PRO A 181 5.02 -10.22 -17.04
N TRP A 182 5.10 -9.59 -15.88
CA TRP A 182 4.98 -8.14 -15.75
C TRP A 182 6.09 -7.58 -14.87
N LYS A 183 6.77 -6.53 -15.35
CA LYS A 183 7.77 -5.79 -14.59
C LYS A 183 7.12 -4.55 -13.96
N VAL A 184 7.11 -4.52 -12.63
CA VAL A 184 6.74 -3.34 -11.85
C VAL A 184 7.86 -2.31 -11.95
N THR A 185 7.55 -1.03 -12.02
CA THR A 185 8.56 0.02 -12.16
C THR A 185 9.02 0.57 -10.81
N GLU A 186 8.10 0.71 -9.86
CA GLU A 186 8.41 1.22 -8.53
C GLU A 186 7.59 0.56 -7.43
N LEU A 187 8.23 0.42 -6.27
CA LEU A 187 7.64 -0.12 -5.06
C LEU A 187 7.65 0.96 -3.98
N TRP A 188 6.49 1.23 -3.42
CA TRP A 188 6.26 2.13 -2.30
C TRP A 188 6.00 1.32 -1.04
N LEU A 189 6.68 1.67 0.06
CA LEU A 189 6.54 1.00 1.34
C LEU A 189 5.95 1.98 2.36
N MET A 190 4.74 1.68 2.85
CA MET A 190 4.17 2.40 3.99
C MET A 190 4.68 1.83 5.31
N ALA A 191 4.67 2.63 6.36
CA ALA A 191 5.19 2.27 7.69
C ALA A 191 6.64 1.75 7.69
N HIS A 192 7.49 2.28 6.79
CA HIS A 192 8.92 2.01 6.79
C HIS A 192 9.63 2.92 7.80
N PRO A 193 10.70 2.45 8.49
CA PRO A 193 11.45 3.27 9.45
C PRO A 193 12.14 4.48 8.82
N GLU A 194 12.51 4.35 7.55
CA GLU A 194 13.07 5.43 6.73
C GLU A 194 12.05 5.84 5.69
N SER A 195 11.81 7.12 5.54
CA SER A 195 10.93 7.65 4.48
C SER A 195 11.73 8.52 3.53
N SER A 196 11.54 8.30 2.24
CA SER A 196 12.20 9.06 1.16
C SER A 196 11.22 9.93 0.39
N GLU A 197 9.92 9.65 0.50
CA GLU A 197 8.87 10.37 -0.17
C GLU A 197 7.85 10.90 0.83
N VAL A 198 7.40 12.12 0.62
CA VAL A 198 6.44 12.84 1.45
C VAL A 198 5.32 13.36 0.57
N VAL A 199 4.13 12.82 0.77
CA VAL A 199 2.94 13.25 0.03
C VAL A 199 2.11 14.17 0.90
N ASP A 200 1.94 15.41 0.47
CA ASP A 200 1.03 16.34 1.11
C ASP A 200 -0.42 15.96 0.81
N ILE A 201 -1.15 15.61 1.85
CA ILE A 201 -2.53 15.15 1.77
C ILE A 201 -3.53 16.15 2.35
N THR A 202 -3.10 17.38 2.63
CA THR A 202 -3.93 18.38 3.32
C THR A 202 -5.30 18.55 2.68
N ASP A 203 -5.34 18.64 1.36
CA ASP A 203 -6.58 18.86 0.59
C ASP A 203 -7.43 17.59 0.42
N ARG A 204 -6.93 16.42 0.87
CA ARG A 204 -7.57 15.10 0.78
C ARG A 204 -7.80 14.46 2.15
N PHE A 205 -7.45 15.17 3.21
CA PHE A 205 -7.55 14.65 4.57
C PHE A 205 -9.00 14.29 4.94
N ASP A 206 -9.97 15.07 4.51
CA ASP A 206 -11.38 14.78 4.78
C ASP A 206 -11.82 13.44 4.15
N ARG A 207 -11.32 13.13 2.95
CA ARG A 207 -11.57 11.81 2.30
C ARG A 207 -10.93 10.66 3.09
N LYS A 208 -9.72 10.85 3.62
CA LYS A 208 -9.08 9.89 4.52
C LYS A 208 -9.92 9.64 5.77
N VAL A 209 -10.43 10.70 6.39
CA VAL A 209 -11.31 10.59 7.57
C VAL A 209 -12.61 9.86 7.21
N ALA A 210 -13.23 10.18 6.06
CA ALA A 210 -14.45 9.53 5.59
C ALA A 210 -14.23 8.03 5.33
N ALA A 211 -13.14 7.67 4.65
CA ALA A 211 -12.77 6.28 4.41
C ALA A 211 -12.60 5.51 5.73
N LEU A 212 -11.89 6.06 6.70
CA LEU A 212 -11.70 5.40 8.00
C LEU A 212 -12.98 5.33 8.84
N ARG A 213 -13.88 6.29 8.73
CA ARG A 213 -15.21 6.21 9.36
C ARG A 213 -16.10 5.11 8.76
N ALA A 214 -15.88 4.73 7.50
CA ALA A 214 -16.58 3.62 6.87
C ALA A 214 -16.23 2.26 7.50
N HIS A 215 -15.07 2.13 8.14
CA HIS A 215 -14.69 0.95 8.93
C HIS A 215 -15.30 1.00 10.34
N ALA A 216 -16.63 1.08 10.41
CA ALA A 216 -17.34 1.31 11.66
C ALA A 216 -17.06 0.24 12.72
N SER A 217 -16.93 -1.04 12.32
CA SER A 217 -16.59 -2.14 13.24
C SER A 217 -15.23 -1.96 13.92
N GLN A 218 -14.33 -1.16 13.32
CA GLN A 218 -12.96 -0.94 13.80
C GLN A 218 -12.77 0.44 14.42
N THR A 219 -13.51 1.46 14.01
CA THR A 219 -13.23 2.85 14.35
C THR A 219 -14.35 3.56 15.11
N ALA A 220 -15.58 3.02 15.14
CA ALA A 220 -16.72 3.69 15.80
C ALA A 220 -16.47 3.99 17.27
N HIS A 221 -15.73 3.14 17.98
CA HIS A 221 -15.38 3.35 19.39
C HIS A 221 -14.51 4.60 19.65
N LEU A 222 -13.82 5.10 18.62
CA LEU A 222 -12.98 6.30 18.71
C LEU A 222 -13.78 7.60 18.62
N GLY A 223 -15.01 7.56 18.05
CA GLY A 223 -15.84 8.74 17.88
C GLY A 223 -15.10 9.90 17.23
N ASP A 224 -15.23 11.11 17.81
CA ASP A 224 -14.53 12.32 17.32
C ASP A 224 -13.01 12.26 17.52
N GLY A 225 -12.51 11.36 18.38
CA GLY A 225 -11.08 11.15 18.62
C GLY A 225 -10.35 10.58 17.39
N LEU A 226 -11.05 9.88 16.49
CA LEU A 226 -10.45 9.36 15.26
C LEU A 226 -9.80 10.47 14.42
N GLU A 227 -10.56 11.52 14.11
CA GLU A 227 -10.04 12.61 13.29
C GLU A 227 -8.88 13.35 13.96
N GLN A 228 -8.98 13.59 15.27
CA GLN A 228 -7.92 14.24 16.03
C GLN A 228 -6.63 13.40 16.02
N MET A 229 -6.75 12.08 16.20
CA MET A 229 -5.63 11.15 16.14
C MET A 229 -4.97 11.16 14.76
N LEU A 230 -5.76 11.05 13.69
CA LEU A 230 -5.26 11.06 12.31
C LEU A 230 -4.57 12.38 11.97
N ARG A 231 -5.17 13.49 12.37
CA ARG A 231 -4.59 14.83 12.18
C ARG A 231 -3.24 14.94 12.88
N GLY A 232 -3.14 14.52 14.14
CA GLY A 232 -1.88 14.54 14.88
C GLY A 232 -0.78 13.70 14.23
N TRP A 233 -1.12 12.51 13.69
CA TRP A 233 -0.13 11.67 13.00
C TRP A 233 0.36 12.31 11.70
N ASN A 234 -0.57 12.81 10.87
CA ASN A 234 -0.21 13.38 9.57
C ASN A 234 0.48 14.75 9.70
N GLU A 235 0.10 15.56 10.70
CA GLU A 235 0.82 16.79 11.04
C GLU A 235 2.24 16.49 11.53
N GLY A 236 2.40 15.47 12.38
CA GLY A 236 3.71 14.99 12.82
C GLY A 236 4.61 14.56 11.67
N ASN A 237 4.06 13.90 10.63
CA ASN A 237 4.78 13.55 9.41
C ASN A 237 5.19 14.81 8.64
N ALA A 238 4.26 15.75 8.44
CA ALA A 238 4.50 17.01 7.74
C ALA A 238 5.60 17.84 8.42
N ILE A 239 5.57 17.95 9.75
CA ILE A 239 6.59 18.66 10.53
C ILE A 239 7.99 18.02 10.36
N ARG A 240 8.07 16.69 10.48
CA ARG A 240 9.35 15.96 10.29
C ARG A 240 9.91 16.12 8.89
N ALA A 241 9.04 16.25 7.91
CA ALA A 241 9.40 16.48 6.51
C ALA A 241 9.70 17.96 6.17
N GLY A 242 9.54 18.87 7.12
CA GLY A 242 9.79 20.30 6.90
C GLY A 242 8.71 21.03 6.12
N LEU A 243 7.49 20.50 6.05
CA LEU A 243 6.37 21.20 5.42
C LEU A 243 5.90 22.37 6.29
N ALA A 244 5.18 23.32 5.67
CA ALA A 244 4.64 24.48 6.37
C ALA A 244 3.67 24.07 7.49
N PRO A 245 3.55 24.85 8.58
CA PRO A 245 2.60 24.61 9.66
C PRO A 245 1.18 24.42 9.14
N GLY A 246 0.46 23.46 9.70
CA GLY A 246 -0.92 23.12 9.32
C GLY A 246 -1.04 22.19 8.10
N ARG A 247 0.08 21.79 7.48
CA ARG A 247 0.05 20.76 6.44
C ARG A 247 -0.01 19.37 7.06
N LEU A 248 -0.56 18.43 6.30
CA LEU A 248 -0.76 17.03 6.67
C LEU A 248 -0.08 16.15 5.61
N ALA A 249 0.68 15.14 6.05
CA ALA A 249 1.43 14.31 5.12
C ALA A 249 1.38 12.82 5.44
N GLU A 250 1.44 12.01 4.39
CA GLU A 250 1.78 10.60 4.42
C GLU A 250 3.22 10.40 3.94
N THR A 251 3.89 9.38 4.44
CA THR A 251 5.32 9.16 4.15
C THR A 251 5.59 7.73 3.74
N PHE A 252 6.49 7.58 2.76
CA PHE A 252 6.82 6.29 2.15
C PHE A 252 8.32 6.15 1.92
N ALA A 253 8.80 4.91 1.84
CA ALA A 253 10.07 4.61 1.23
C ALA A 253 9.82 4.12 -0.20
N VAL A 254 10.55 4.67 -1.18
CA VAL A 254 10.33 4.37 -2.60
C VAL A 254 11.57 3.73 -3.21
N SER A 255 11.38 2.56 -3.82
CA SER A 255 12.41 1.84 -4.57
C SER A 255 12.02 1.74 -6.04
N ARG A 256 12.95 2.03 -6.95
CA ARG A 256 12.77 1.77 -8.39
C ARG A 256 13.36 0.41 -8.76
N ILE A 257 12.61 -0.33 -9.56
CA ILE A 257 12.98 -1.65 -10.03
C ILE A 257 13.43 -1.51 -11.49
N ASN A 258 14.75 -1.52 -11.67
CA ASN A 258 15.41 -1.29 -12.98
C ASN A 258 15.50 -2.55 -13.84
#